data_69e00d931effd50045175b20012d684a
#
_entry.id   69e00d931effd50045175b20012d684a
#
_cell.length_a   1.000
_cell.length_b   1.000
_cell.length_c   1.000
_cell.angle_alpha   90.00
_cell.angle_beta   90.00
_cell.angle_gamma   90.00
#
_symmetry.space_group_name_H-M   'P 1'
#
loop_
_entity.id
_entity.type
_entity.pdbx_description
1 polymer ?
#
loop_
_entity_poly.entity_id
_entity_poly.type
_entity_poly.pdbx_seq_one_letter_code
_entity_poly.pdbx_strand_id
1 'polypeptide(L)'
;MTVGRVSLIVLGTVGALLGLALLVGGGFLLWADRTEREDGYLTTPTERFVTSSYALTRTRLEVDADGPAWLWNDNWFGKIRVRGESAAGKLLFIGIAPEPAVARYLGDVAHANVEDIEVDPFRVRYRAIAGGPPQGPPTAQHFWAVSASGVGQQTVTWEVREGDWSVVLMNADGSRGVVADVDLGAKLSFLLWLAVGLLVGGGFVLVGSTALIMLAARRRQAPPMPRAPASASSGVGSTPASEYADRPDQELPPD
;
A
#
# COMPACT_ATOMS: atom_id res chain seq x y z
N MET A 1 -11.20 -33.37 -22.55
CA MET A 1 -10.40 -32.14 -22.25
C MET A 1 -9.21 -32.58 -21.47
N THR A 2 -7.97 -32.30 -21.91
CA THR A 2 -6.76 -32.71 -21.18
C THR A 2 -6.61 -31.85 -19.92
N VAL A 3 -6.38 -32.47 -18.78
CA VAL A 3 -6.26 -31.86 -17.45
C VAL A 3 -5.34 -30.62 -17.48
N GLY A 4 -4.21 -30.68 -18.17
CA GLY A 4 -3.27 -29.56 -18.28
C GLY A 4 -3.82 -28.31 -18.97
N ARG A 5 -4.89 -28.41 -19.76
CA ARG A 5 -5.50 -27.28 -20.45
C ARG A 5 -6.50 -26.53 -19.57
N VAL A 6 -7.27 -27.27 -18.79
CA VAL A 6 -8.18 -26.68 -17.79
C VAL A 6 -7.34 -25.92 -16.75
N SER A 7 -6.24 -26.52 -16.30
CA SER A 7 -5.32 -25.87 -15.36
C SER A 7 -4.73 -24.56 -15.90
N LEU A 8 -4.33 -24.51 -17.17
CA LEU A 8 -3.78 -23.29 -17.79
C LEU A 8 -4.84 -22.16 -17.89
N ILE A 9 -6.09 -22.52 -18.23
CA ILE A 9 -7.17 -21.55 -18.32
C ILE A 9 -7.54 -21.03 -16.91
N VAL A 10 -7.65 -21.92 -15.94
CA VAL A 10 -7.94 -21.53 -14.55
C VAL A 10 -6.83 -20.63 -14.00
N LEU A 11 -5.55 -21.04 -14.18
CA LEU A 11 -4.42 -20.24 -13.74
C LEU A 11 -4.36 -18.87 -14.42
N GLY A 12 -4.61 -18.84 -15.73
CA GLY A 12 -4.67 -17.60 -16.50
C GLY A 12 -5.82 -16.68 -16.05
N THR A 13 -7.00 -17.24 -15.74
CA THR A 13 -8.14 -16.45 -15.26
C THR A 13 -7.89 -15.89 -13.86
N VAL A 14 -7.39 -16.71 -12.94
CA VAL A 14 -7.02 -16.26 -11.59
C VAL A 14 -5.94 -15.18 -11.65
N GLY A 15 -4.91 -15.40 -12.47
CA GLY A 15 -3.86 -14.40 -12.67
C GLY A 15 -4.38 -13.09 -13.27
N ALA A 16 -5.31 -13.15 -14.24
CA ALA A 16 -5.91 -11.95 -14.83
C ALA A 16 -6.74 -11.16 -13.80
N LEU A 17 -7.52 -11.85 -12.96
CA LEU A 17 -8.26 -11.21 -11.87
C LEU A 17 -7.32 -10.58 -10.83
N LEU A 18 -6.24 -11.26 -10.47
CA LEU A 18 -5.24 -10.73 -9.56
C LEU A 18 -4.54 -9.51 -10.17
N GLY A 19 -4.13 -9.58 -11.43
CA GLY A 19 -3.51 -8.46 -12.14
C GLY A 19 -4.43 -7.24 -12.21
N LEU A 20 -5.73 -7.45 -12.47
CA LEU A 20 -6.73 -6.39 -12.47
C LEU A 20 -6.89 -5.78 -11.07
N ALA A 21 -6.96 -6.58 -10.01
CA ALA A 21 -7.06 -6.11 -8.63
C ALA A 21 -5.83 -5.25 -8.25
N LEU A 22 -4.63 -5.67 -8.65
CA LEU A 22 -3.40 -4.90 -8.42
C LEU A 22 -3.41 -3.57 -9.18
N LEU A 23 -3.90 -3.54 -10.43
CA LEU A 23 -4.03 -2.31 -11.21
C LEU A 23 -5.05 -1.34 -10.59
N VAL A 24 -6.20 -1.85 -10.16
CA VAL A 24 -7.23 -1.03 -9.48
C VAL A 24 -6.69 -0.49 -8.15
N GLY A 25 -6.04 -1.34 -7.34
CA GLY A 25 -5.43 -0.93 -6.08
C GLY A 25 -4.32 0.11 -6.28
N GLY A 26 -3.42 -0.11 -7.22
CA GLY A 26 -2.35 0.83 -7.55
C GLY A 26 -2.88 2.15 -8.12
N GLY A 27 -3.91 2.09 -8.97
CA GLY A 27 -4.59 3.27 -9.51
C GLY A 27 -5.30 4.09 -8.43
N PHE A 28 -5.98 3.42 -7.50
CA PHE A 28 -6.63 4.07 -6.36
C PHE A 28 -5.61 4.75 -5.44
N LEU A 29 -4.49 4.09 -5.14
CA LEU A 29 -3.41 4.70 -4.35
C LEU A 29 -2.83 5.94 -5.03
N LEU A 30 -2.63 5.91 -6.36
CA LEU A 30 -2.16 7.07 -7.10
C LEU A 30 -3.19 8.21 -7.11
N TRP A 31 -4.46 7.88 -7.22
CA TRP A 31 -5.54 8.87 -7.18
C TRP A 31 -5.62 9.51 -5.79
N ALA A 32 -5.62 8.73 -4.72
CA ALA A 32 -5.60 9.21 -3.34
C ALA A 32 -4.37 10.09 -3.07
N ASP A 33 -3.19 9.65 -3.55
CA ASP A 33 -1.94 10.42 -3.43
C ASP A 33 -2.02 11.81 -4.07
N ARG A 34 -2.77 11.96 -5.15
CA ARG A 34 -2.90 13.25 -5.85
C ARG A 34 -4.00 14.15 -5.32
N THR A 35 -5.05 13.56 -4.73
CA THR A 35 -6.25 14.30 -4.34
C THR A 35 -6.20 14.77 -2.90
N GLU A 36 -5.57 13.98 -2.01
CA GLU A 36 -5.54 14.23 -0.56
C GLU A 36 -4.24 14.91 -0.09
N ARG A 37 -3.35 15.34 -1.00
CA ARG A 37 -2.08 15.95 -0.64
C ARG A 37 -2.12 17.47 -0.74
N GLU A 38 -1.87 18.12 0.39
CA GLU A 38 -1.53 19.53 0.50
C GLU A 38 0.00 19.65 0.66
N ASP A 39 0.69 20.22 -0.31
CA ASP A 39 2.17 20.31 -0.36
C ASP A 39 2.89 18.94 -0.25
N GLY A 40 2.23 17.86 -0.69
CA GLY A 40 2.78 16.50 -0.60
C GLY A 40 2.61 15.84 0.77
N TYR A 41 1.79 16.40 1.66
CA TYR A 41 1.40 15.82 2.95
C TYR A 41 -0.05 15.35 2.89
N LEU A 42 -0.32 14.18 3.43
CA LEU A 42 -1.66 13.77 3.82
C LEU A 42 -1.99 14.55 5.09
N THR A 43 -2.95 15.47 5.04
CA THR A 43 -3.26 16.37 6.13
C THR A 43 -4.61 15.99 6.76
N THR A 44 -4.66 15.95 8.10
CA THR A 44 -5.92 15.80 8.82
C THR A 44 -6.74 17.11 8.76
N PRO A 45 -8.05 17.06 8.94
CA PRO A 45 -8.83 18.26 9.23
C PRO A 45 -8.23 19.06 10.39
N THR A 46 -8.39 20.38 10.34
CA THR A 46 -7.98 21.26 11.45
C THR A 46 -8.94 21.09 12.61
N GLU A 47 -8.40 20.74 13.78
CA GLU A 47 -9.19 20.46 14.97
C GLU A 47 -8.79 21.34 16.14
N ARG A 48 -9.77 21.70 16.97
CA ARG A 48 -9.54 22.59 18.09
C ARG A 48 -9.20 21.84 19.38
N PHE A 49 -8.04 22.15 19.92
CA PHE A 49 -7.56 21.63 21.20
C PHE A 49 -7.64 22.72 22.26
N VAL A 50 -8.21 22.39 23.44
CA VAL A 50 -8.43 23.32 24.51
C VAL A 50 -7.99 22.73 25.83
N THR A 51 -7.22 23.51 26.62
CA THR A 51 -6.92 23.18 28.01
C THR A 51 -6.83 24.44 28.86
N SER A 52 -7.27 24.37 30.11
CA SER A 52 -7.04 25.41 31.11
C SER A 52 -5.64 25.33 31.75
N SER A 53 -4.86 24.32 31.41
CA SER A 53 -3.49 24.08 31.92
C SER A 53 -2.46 24.91 31.16
N TYR A 54 -1.16 24.71 31.48
CA TYR A 54 -0.07 25.42 30.83
C TYR A 54 0.40 24.76 29.53
N ALA A 55 0.18 23.44 29.40
CA ALA A 55 0.57 22.68 28.21
C ALA A 55 -0.47 21.65 27.82
N LEU A 56 -0.51 21.36 26.52
CA LEU A 56 -1.06 20.15 25.93
C LEU A 56 0.11 19.32 25.46
N THR A 57 0.12 18.05 25.82
CA THR A 57 1.15 17.11 25.34
C THR A 57 0.50 15.82 24.86
N ARG A 58 1.07 15.23 23.84
CA ARG A 58 0.85 13.83 23.50
C ARG A 58 2.16 13.10 23.77
N THR A 59 2.17 12.36 24.87
CA THR A 59 3.26 11.49 25.25
C THR A 59 3.14 10.20 24.44
N ARG A 60 4.28 9.70 23.96
CA ARG A 60 4.41 8.48 23.15
C ARG A 60 3.82 8.57 21.75
N LEU A 61 4.53 9.24 20.89
CA LEU A 61 4.62 8.79 19.52
C LEU A 61 5.59 7.59 19.56
N GLU A 62 5.08 6.43 19.98
CA GLU A 62 5.84 5.19 19.88
C GLU A 62 6.08 4.92 18.41
N VAL A 63 7.28 5.11 17.96
CA VAL A 63 7.74 4.65 16.66
C VAL A 63 8.35 3.28 16.90
N ASP A 64 7.46 2.27 17.03
CA ASP A 64 7.89 0.88 17.17
C ASP A 64 8.58 0.44 15.88
N ALA A 65 9.85 0.13 16.00
CA ALA A 65 10.69 -0.38 14.93
C ALA A 65 10.60 -1.91 14.78
N ASP A 66 9.46 -2.53 15.09
CA ASP A 66 9.24 -3.98 14.98
C ASP A 66 9.23 -4.50 13.53
N GLY A 67 9.60 -3.67 12.57
CA GLY A 67 9.78 -4.03 11.17
C GLY A 67 11.24 -4.33 10.81
N PRO A 68 11.48 -5.01 9.67
CA PRO A 68 12.83 -5.21 9.16
C PRO A 68 13.56 -3.86 8.99
N ALA A 69 14.84 -3.80 9.32
CA ALA A 69 15.65 -2.57 9.35
C ALA A 69 15.61 -1.75 8.05
N TRP A 70 15.28 -2.35 6.91
CA TRP A 70 15.11 -1.65 5.64
C TRP A 70 13.84 -0.78 5.56
N LEU A 71 12.82 -1.04 6.41
CA LEU A 71 11.62 -0.18 6.53
C LEU A 71 11.93 1.16 7.21
N TRP A 72 12.99 1.21 8.02
CA TRP A 72 13.36 2.35 8.87
C TRP A 72 14.48 3.18 8.27
N ASN A 73 14.99 2.84 7.08
CA ASN A 73 15.96 3.65 6.38
C ASN A 73 15.33 4.99 5.97
N ASP A 74 16.13 6.06 6.05
CA ASP A 74 15.82 7.50 6.00
C ASP A 74 14.81 8.01 4.96
N ASN A 75 14.27 7.15 4.11
CA ASN A 75 13.38 7.52 3.02
C ASN A 75 11.95 6.91 3.08
N TRP A 76 11.64 6.01 4.03
CA TRP A 76 10.36 5.30 4.05
C TRP A 76 9.35 5.92 5.01
N PHE A 77 9.76 6.21 6.24
CA PHE A 77 8.95 6.98 7.18
C PHE A 77 9.27 8.45 7.01
N GLY A 78 8.33 9.14 6.40
CA GLY A 78 8.49 10.50 5.95
C GLY A 78 8.58 11.52 7.07
N LYS A 79 8.28 12.75 6.70
CA LYS A 79 8.24 13.89 7.60
C LYS A 79 6.85 14.03 8.18
N ILE A 80 6.75 14.30 9.47
CA ILE A 80 5.51 14.74 10.12
C ILE A 80 5.55 16.26 10.14
N ARG A 81 4.45 16.88 9.74
CA ARG A 81 4.22 18.32 9.84
C ARG A 81 3.11 18.57 10.86
N VAL A 82 3.38 19.40 11.82
CA VAL A 82 2.38 19.90 12.78
C VAL A 82 2.18 21.38 12.49
N ARG A 83 0.98 21.76 12.12
CA ARG A 83 0.59 23.16 12.01
C ARG A 83 -0.36 23.50 13.14
N GLY A 84 -0.20 24.66 13.72
CA GLY A 84 -1.08 25.13 14.77
C GLY A 84 -1.17 26.64 14.79
N GLU A 85 -2.35 27.13 15.12
CA GLU A 85 -2.61 28.53 15.31
C GLU A 85 -3.34 28.75 16.65
N SER A 86 -2.95 29.81 17.36
CA SER A 86 -3.64 30.17 18.62
C SER A 86 -5.00 30.75 18.33
N ALA A 87 -6.07 30.10 18.78
CA ALA A 87 -7.42 30.63 18.72
C ALA A 87 -7.71 31.68 19.82
N ALA A 88 -6.79 31.85 20.78
CA ALA A 88 -6.87 32.83 21.84
C ALA A 88 -6.10 34.14 21.56
N GLY A 89 -5.51 34.28 20.38
CA GLY A 89 -4.73 35.46 19.98
C GLY A 89 -3.39 35.60 20.71
N LYS A 90 -2.94 34.57 21.42
CA LYS A 90 -1.63 34.50 22.06
C LYS A 90 -0.56 33.95 21.10
N LEU A 91 0.70 34.19 21.45
CA LEU A 91 1.79 33.55 20.78
C LEU A 91 1.74 32.03 21.07
N LEU A 92 1.64 31.21 20.03
CA LEU A 92 1.66 29.75 20.16
C LEU A 92 3.10 29.26 20.09
N PHE A 93 3.42 28.27 20.89
CA PHE A 93 4.64 27.46 20.81
C PHE A 93 4.26 26.02 20.49
N ILE A 94 4.95 25.43 19.51
CA ILE A 94 4.90 24.01 19.16
C ILE A 94 6.32 23.47 19.26
N GLY A 95 6.52 22.39 20.03
CA GLY A 95 7.82 21.75 20.16
C GLY A 95 7.71 20.24 20.08
N ILE A 96 8.72 19.60 19.51
CA ILE A 96 8.90 18.14 19.49
C ILE A 96 10.25 17.84 20.15
N ALA A 97 10.24 16.92 21.10
CA ALA A 97 11.45 16.54 21.81
C ALA A 97 11.35 15.08 22.29
N PRO A 98 12.49 14.45 22.66
CA PRO A 98 12.49 13.16 23.33
C PRO A 98 11.63 13.19 24.60
N GLU A 99 10.79 12.14 24.75
CA GLU A 99 9.85 12.03 25.88
C GLU A 99 10.52 12.30 27.25
N PRO A 100 11.71 11.73 27.59
CA PRO A 100 12.34 11.96 28.88
C PRO A 100 12.72 13.44 29.13
N ALA A 101 12.98 14.22 28.09
CA ALA A 101 13.26 15.66 28.22
C ALA A 101 11.98 16.45 28.49
N VAL A 102 10.90 16.13 27.77
CA VAL A 102 9.58 16.71 27.99
C VAL A 102 9.04 16.36 29.37
N ALA A 103 9.13 15.11 29.79
CA ALA A 103 8.71 14.65 31.12
C ALA A 103 9.44 15.39 32.24
N ARG A 104 10.74 15.67 32.08
CA ARG A 104 11.52 16.46 33.05
C ARG A 104 11.05 17.92 33.10
N TYR A 105 10.78 18.52 31.96
CA TYR A 105 10.34 19.91 31.87
C TYR A 105 8.92 20.08 32.41
N LEU A 106 8.02 19.14 32.13
CA LEU A 106 6.61 19.18 32.54
C LEU A 106 6.32 18.46 33.86
N GLY A 107 7.32 17.87 34.53
CA GLY A 107 7.12 17.02 35.69
C GLY A 107 6.33 17.68 36.83
N ASP A 108 6.62 18.93 37.12
CA ASP A 108 5.94 19.73 38.13
C ASP A 108 4.94 20.74 37.52
N VAL A 109 4.72 20.71 36.19
CA VAL A 109 3.86 21.65 35.47
C VAL A 109 2.47 21.07 35.29
N ALA A 110 1.45 21.85 35.58
CA ALA A 110 0.07 21.46 35.27
C ALA A 110 -0.13 21.41 33.76
N HIS A 111 -0.43 20.24 33.24
CA HIS A 111 -0.62 20.02 31.80
C HIS A 111 -1.74 19.00 31.51
N ALA A 112 -2.21 18.96 30.28
CA ALA A 112 -3.15 17.95 29.83
C ALA A 112 -2.46 17.02 28.82
N ASN A 113 -2.50 15.73 29.10
CA ASN A 113 -2.01 14.71 28.19
C ASN A 113 -3.17 14.22 27.32
N VAL A 114 -2.97 14.21 26.00
CA VAL A 114 -3.91 13.63 25.04
C VAL A 114 -3.73 12.13 25.06
N GLU A 115 -4.73 11.41 25.57
CA GLU A 115 -4.72 9.95 25.65
C GLU A 115 -5.25 9.30 24.39
N ASP A 116 -6.33 9.88 23.86
CA ASP A 116 -7.05 9.27 22.74
C ASP A 116 -7.68 10.36 21.86
N ILE A 117 -7.74 10.10 20.58
CA ILE A 117 -8.34 10.95 19.56
C ILE A 117 -9.26 10.10 18.70
N GLU A 118 -10.58 10.30 18.85
CA GLU A 118 -11.57 9.75 17.93
C GLU A 118 -11.75 10.74 16.78
N VAL A 119 -11.77 10.26 15.54
CA VAL A 119 -11.77 11.12 14.35
C VAL A 119 -13.19 11.43 13.86
N ASP A 120 -14.13 10.49 14.03
CA ASP A 120 -15.53 10.67 13.59
C ASP A 120 -16.53 10.12 14.63
N PRO A 121 -17.25 10.98 15.37
CA PRO A 121 -17.06 12.43 15.47
C PRO A 121 -15.78 12.80 16.24
N PHE A 122 -15.17 13.95 15.89
CA PHE A 122 -13.92 14.36 16.55
C PHE A 122 -14.11 14.52 18.05
N ARG A 123 -13.38 13.76 18.83
CA ARG A 123 -13.35 13.81 20.29
C ARG A 123 -11.93 13.55 20.78
N VAL A 124 -11.52 14.34 21.77
CA VAL A 124 -10.21 14.17 22.39
C VAL A 124 -10.42 13.86 23.87
N ARG A 125 -9.78 12.79 24.31
CA ARG A 125 -9.73 12.43 25.71
C ARG A 125 -8.45 12.97 26.33
N TYR A 126 -8.60 13.76 27.38
CA TYR A 126 -7.49 14.37 28.08
C TYR A 126 -7.35 13.77 29.47
N ARG A 127 -6.10 13.50 29.87
CA ARG A 127 -5.74 13.28 31.27
C ARG A 127 -5.12 14.56 31.80
N ALA A 128 -5.77 15.20 32.76
CA ALA A 128 -5.24 16.36 33.44
C ALA A 128 -4.20 15.93 34.49
N ILE A 129 -3.03 16.53 34.43
CA ILE A 129 -1.94 16.34 35.39
C ILE A 129 -1.82 17.62 36.17
N ALA A 130 -1.94 17.51 37.51
CA ALA A 130 -1.83 18.64 38.43
C ALA A 130 -0.37 19.09 38.53
N GLY A 131 -0.17 20.40 38.78
CA GLY A 131 1.15 20.99 38.93
C GLY A 131 1.07 22.51 39.01
N GLY A 132 2.24 23.14 39.00
CA GLY A 132 2.42 24.60 39.00
C GLY A 132 2.64 25.19 37.59
N PRO A 133 3.06 26.42 37.52
CA PRO A 133 3.54 27.04 36.28
C PRO A 133 4.92 26.46 35.87
N PRO A 134 5.29 26.54 34.60
CA PRO A 134 6.62 26.14 34.16
C PRO A 134 7.69 27.06 34.78
N GLN A 135 8.88 26.52 35.05
CA GLN A 135 10.02 27.27 35.60
C GLN A 135 10.57 28.33 34.64
N GLY A 136 10.20 28.27 33.37
CA GLY A 136 10.56 29.18 32.33
C GLY A 136 9.78 28.93 31.05
N PRO A 137 9.72 29.88 30.13
CA PRO A 137 8.97 29.73 28.91
C PRO A 137 9.55 28.59 28.04
N PRO A 138 8.72 27.91 27.24
CA PRO A 138 9.18 26.81 26.39
C PRO A 138 10.21 27.29 25.36
N THR A 139 10.16 28.55 24.94
CA THR A 139 11.09 29.16 24.00
C THR A 139 12.52 29.30 24.55
N ALA A 140 12.71 29.31 25.87
CA ALA A 140 14.02 29.36 26.51
C ALA A 140 14.65 27.98 26.73
N GLN A 141 13.95 26.91 26.40
CA GLN A 141 14.47 25.55 26.55
C GLN A 141 15.24 25.11 25.32
N HIS A 142 16.35 24.38 25.50
CA HIS A 142 17.27 23.98 24.42
C HIS A 142 17.18 22.49 24.04
N PHE A 143 16.27 21.73 24.64
CA PHE A 143 16.13 20.29 24.42
C PHE A 143 15.21 19.95 23.24
N TRP A 144 14.54 20.92 22.65
CA TRP A 144 13.66 20.70 21.51
C TRP A 144 14.46 20.24 20.29
N ALA A 145 14.06 19.12 19.70
CA ALA A 145 14.62 18.67 18.43
C ALA A 145 14.21 19.61 17.29
N VAL A 146 12.96 20.04 17.32
CA VAL A 146 12.41 21.09 16.45
C VAL A 146 11.34 21.86 17.23
N SER A 147 11.26 23.17 16.98
CA SER A 147 10.21 24.01 17.55
C SER A 147 9.91 25.20 16.67
N ALA A 148 8.70 25.74 16.82
CA ALA A 148 8.27 27.00 16.23
C ALA A 148 7.44 27.78 17.23
N SER A 149 7.53 29.13 17.21
CA SER A 149 6.71 29.98 18.05
C SER A 149 6.45 31.33 17.38
N GLY A 150 5.25 31.87 17.55
CA GLY A 150 4.92 33.16 16.97
C GLY A 150 3.42 33.45 16.97
N VAL A 151 3.06 34.53 16.26
CA VAL A 151 1.68 34.96 15.97
C VAL A 151 1.21 34.23 14.72
N GLY A 152 -0.06 33.89 14.65
CA GLY A 152 -0.66 33.17 13.53
C GLY A 152 -0.22 31.72 13.45
N GLN A 153 -0.31 31.16 12.25
CA GLN A 153 0.00 29.76 12.03
C GLN A 153 1.50 29.46 12.22
N GLN A 154 1.80 28.56 13.12
CA GLN A 154 3.14 28.02 13.34
C GLN A 154 3.24 26.63 12.70
N THR A 155 4.36 26.34 12.05
CA THR A 155 4.60 25.08 11.39
C THR A 155 5.91 24.45 11.88
N VAL A 156 5.80 23.21 12.33
CA VAL A 156 6.94 22.37 12.69
C VAL A 156 6.97 21.18 11.75
N THR A 157 8.12 20.96 11.13
CA THR A 157 8.36 19.75 10.32
C THR A 157 9.45 18.93 10.99
N TRP A 158 9.16 17.68 11.24
CA TRP A 158 10.05 16.76 11.92
C TRP A 158 10.24 15.47 11.13
N GLU A 159 11.49 15.05 11.00
CA GLU A 159 11.83 13.72 10.46
C GLU A 159 11.63 12.68 11.55
N VAL A 160 10.78 11.68 11.28
CA VAL A 160 10.50 10.61 12.23
C VAL A 160 11.78 9.83 12.51
N ARG A 161 12.13 9.69 13.78
CA ARG A 161 13.30 8.93 14.27
C ARG A 161 12.85 7.92 15.29
N GLU A 162 13.58 6.82 15.41
CA GLU A 162 13.36 5.83 16.46
C GLU A 162 13.39 6.45 17.86
N GLY A 163 12.58 5.90 18.76
CA GLY A 163 12.50 6.30 20.16
C GLY A 163 11.16 6.93 20.55
N ASP A 164 11.06 7.26 21.81
CA ASP A 164 9.88 7.89 22.39
C ASP A 164 9.95 9.40 22.24
N TRP A 165 9.00 9.95 21.53
CA TRP A 165 8.91 11.38 21.24
C TRP A 165 7.61 11.96 21.77
N SER A 166 7.64 13.23 22.14
CA SER A 166 6.47 13.97 22.60
C SER A 166 6.30 15.25 21.81
N VAL A 167 5.05 15.54 21.45
CA VAL A 167 4.63 16.84 20.91
C VAL A 167 4.05 17.67 22.05
N VAL A 168 4.46 18.92 22.13
CA VAL A 168 4.03 19.87 23.16
C VAL A 168 3.49 21.13 22.50
N LEU A 169 2.30 21.55 22.93
CA LEU A 169 1.71 22.84 22.58
C LEU A 169 1.58 23.67 23.87
N MET A 170 2.06 24.89 23.83
CA MET A 170 2.02 25.85 24.92
C MET A 170 1.82 27.28 24.40
N ASN A 171 1.41 28.19 25.27
CA ASN A 171 1.63 29.57 24.98
C ASN A 171 3.14 29.86 25.06
N ALA A 172 3.69 30.66 24.14
CA ALA A 172 5.11 30.93 24.04
C ALA A 172 5.72 31.59 25.28
N ASP A 173 4.91 32.29 26.04
CA ASP A 173 5.25 32.93 27.33
C ASP A 173 5.12 31.98 28.53
N GLY A 174 4.68 30.72 28.30
CA GLY A 174 4.43 29.77 29.37
C GLY A 174 3.15 30.05 30.18
N SER A 175 2.24 30.94 29.73
CA SER A 175 1.00 31.23 30.42
C SER A 175 -0.07 30.14 30.30
N ARG A 176 -1.02 30.13 31.24
CA ARG A 176 -2.16 29.18 31.25
C ARG A 176 -3.15 29.43 30.12
N GLY A 177 -3.93 28.39 29.83
CA GLY A 177 -5.04 28.45 28.89
C GLY A 177 -4.56 28.36 27.46
N VAL A 178 -4.26 27.16 27.01
CA VAL A 178 -3.86 26.90 25.62
C VAL A 178 -5.12 26.57 24.81
N VAL A 179 -5.36 27.37 23.77
CA VAL A 179 -6.42 27.13 22.79
C VAL A 179 -5.77 27.21 21.43
N ALA A 180 -5.70 26.10 20.72
CA ALA A 180 -5.04 26.02 19.43
C ALA A 180 -5.86 25.19 18.44
N ASP A 181 -5.96 25.70 17.23
CA ASP A 181 -6.42 24.97 16.06
C ASP A 181 -5.22 24.29 15.42
N VAL A 182 -5.25 22.96 15.31
CA VAL A 182 -4.09 22.15 14.92
C VAL A 182 -4.48 21.17 13.83
N ASP A 183 -3.63 21.04 12.83
CA ASP A 183 -3.65 19.97 11.86
C ASP A 183 -2.31 19.22 11.82
N LEU A 184 -2.40 17.95 11.45
CA LEU A 184 -1.26 17.06 11.32
C LEU A 184 -1.11 16.63 9.87
N GLY A 185 0.10 16.71 9.33
CA GLY A 185 0.42 16.23 8.00
C GLY A 185 1.48 15.14 8.07
N ALA A 186 1.27 14.06 7.33
CA ALA A 186 2.26 13.00 7.17
C ALA A 186 2.69 12.89 5.71
N LYS A 187 4.01 12.91 5.46
CA LYS A 187 4.56 12.69 4.14
C LYS A 187 5.01 11.23 4.02
N LEU A 188 4.20 10.42 3.35
CA LEU A 188 4.45 8.99 3.14
C LEU A 188 5.05 8.80 1.75
N SER A 189 6.38 8.86 1.65
CA SER A 189 7.08 8.77 0.36
C SER A 189 6.97 7.39 -0.30
N PHE A 190 6.74 6.33 0.47
CA PHE A 190 6.64 4.96 -0.02
C PHE A 190 5.35 4.66 -0.78
N LEU A 191 4.26 5.40 -0.52
CA LEU A 191 2.96 5.16 -1.17
C LEU A 191 3.04 5.28 -2.69
N LEU A 192 3.81 6.23 -3.19
CA LEU A 192 4.03 6.39 -4.62
C LEU A 192 4.75 5.18 -5.22
N TRP A 193 5.82 4.71 -4.57
CA TRP A 193 6.57 3.54 -5.03
C TRP A 193 5.75 2.26 -4.94
N LEU A 194 4.94 2.13 -3.89
CA LEU A 194 3.99 1.02 -3.74
C LEU A 194 2.96 1.03 -4.87
N ALA A 195 2.36 2.19 -5.15
CA ALA A 195 1.40 2.35 -6.23
C ALA A 195 2.00 1.99 -7.59
N VAL A 196 3.21 2.50 -7.89
CA VAL A 196 3.95 2.17 -9.11
C VAL A 196 4.29 0.68 -9.18
N GLY A 197 4.75 0.09 -8.08
CA GLY A 197 5.02 -1.34 -8.00
C GLY A 197 3.80 -2.21 -8.26
N LEU A 198 2.65 -1.85 -7.70
CA LEU A 198 1.37 -2.52 -7.93
C LEU A 198 0.91 -2.40 -9.40
N LEU A 199 1.06 -1.22 -10.00
CA LEU A 199 0.70 -1.00 -11.40
C LEU A 199 1.59 -1.79 -12.35
N VAL A 200 2.89 -1.72 -12.16
CA VAL A 200 3.87 -2.46 -12.99
C VAL A 200 3.69 -3.96 -12.79
N GLY A 201 3.65 -4.43 -11.54
CA GLY A 201 3.43 -5.85 -11.22
C GLY A 201 2.10 -6.36 -11.73
N GLY A 202 1.02 -5.60 -11.53
CA GLY A 202 -0.32 -5.92 -12.05
C GLY A 202 -0.35 -6.00 -13.57
N GLY A 203 0.34 -5.08 -14.26
CA GLY A 203 0.50 -5.10 -15.70
C GLY A 203 1.21 -6.37 -16.20
N PHE A 204 2.34 -6.74 -15.57
CA PHE A 204 3.06 -7.98 -15.93
C PHE A 204 2.20 -9.23 -15.70
N VAL A 205 1.51 -9.32 -14.57
CA VAL A 205 0.62 -10.44 -14.26
C VAL A 205 -0.51 -10.52 -15.28
N LEU A 206 -1.12 -9.39 -15.66
CA LEU A 206 -2.20 -9.36 -16.63
C LEU A 206 -1.74 -9.80 -18.03
N VAL A 207 -0.61 -9.29 -18.50
CA VAL A 207 -0.02 -9.66 -19.80
C VAL A 207 0.37 -11.15 -19.82
N GLY A 208 1.04 -11.63 -18.78
CA GLY A 208 1.42 -13.04 -18.66
C GLY A 208 0.20 -13.96 -18.63
N SER A 209 -0.84 -13.60 -17.89
CA SER A 209 -2.10 -14.34 -17.80
C SER A 209 -2.84 -14.38 -19.13
N THR A 210 -2.88 -13.26 -19.85
CA THR A 210 -3.48 -13.17 -21.19
C THR A 210 -2.72 -14.04 -22.19
N ALA A 211 -1.39 -14.02 -22.15
CA ALA A 211 -0.54 -14.87 -22.98
C ALA A 211 -0.80 -16.36 -22.72
N LEU A 212 -0.93 -16.77 -21.44
CA LEU A 212 -1.27 -18.15 -21.07
C LEU A 212 -2.63 -18.59 -21.63
N ILE A 213 -3.64 -17.73 -21.53
CA ILE A 213 -4.96 -17.99 -22.08
C ILE A 213 -4.91 -18.11 -23.60
N MET A 214 -4.19 -17.23 -24.29
CA MET A 214 -4.01 -17.28 -25.75
C MET A 214 -3.28 -18.56 -26.19
N LEU A 215 -2.22 -18.98 -25.47
CA LEU A 215 -1.52 -20.24 -25.76
C LEU A 215 -2.45 -21.45 -25.60
N ALA A 216 -3.27 -21.45 -24.54
CA ALA A 216 -4.26 -22.51 -24.33
C ALA A 216 -5.35 -22.53 -25.42
N ALA A 217 -5.71 -21.36 -25.97
CA ALA A 217 -6.68 -21.20 -27.05
C ALA A 217 -6.10 -21.64 -28.43
N ARG A 218 -4.86 -21.23 -28.77
CA ARG A 218 -4.19 -21.56 -30.04
C ARG A 218 -3.96 -23.07 -30.22
N ARG A 219 -3.77 -23.82 -29.15
CA ARG A 219 -3.71 -25.30 -29.20
C ARG A 219 -5.02 -25.95 -29.66
N ARG A 220 -6.09 -25.20 -29.93
CA ARG A 220 -7.35 -25.66 -30.51
C ARG A 220 -7.32 -25.78 -32.04
N GLN A 221 -6.37 -25.15 -32.74
CA GLN A 221 -6.38 -24.96 -34.18
C GLN A 221 -5.40 -25.90 -34.92
N ALA A 222 -4.92 -26.99 -34.30
CA ALA A 222 -4.26 -28.04 -35.06
C ALA A 222 -5.32 -28.66 -35.98
N PRO A 223 -5.19 -28.54 -37.32
CA PRO A 223 -6.17 -29.13 -38.22
C PRO A 223 -6.12 -30.65 -38.06
N PRO A 224 -7.29 -31.36 -38.14
CA PRO A 224 -7.28 -32.81 -38.14
C PRO A 224 -6.42 -33.27 -39.33
N MET A 225 -5.43 -34.12 -39.09
CA MET A 225 -4.66 -34.77 -40.17
C MET A 225 -5.65 -35.40 -41.14
N PRO A 226 -5.50 -35.19 -42.47
CA PRO A 226 -6.29 -35.89 -43.46
C PRO A 226 -6.16 -37.38 -43.20
N ARG A 227 -7.26 -38.05 -42.94
CA ARG A 227 -7.33 -39.47 -42.80
C ARG A 227 -6.94 -40.03 -44.16
N ALA A 228 -5.83 -40.77 -44.27
CA ALA A 228 -5.46 -41.47 -45.49
C ALA A 228 -6.63 -42.32 -45.96
N PRO A 229 -6.97 -42.31 -47.26
CA PRO A 229 -8.05 -43.13 -47.78
C PRO A 229 -7.75 -44.58 -47.47
N ALA A 230 -8.71 -45.29 -46.87
CA ALA A 230 -8.61 -46.70 -46.58
C ALA A 230 -8.42 -47.39 -47.96
N SER A 231 -7.27 -48.05 -48.14
CA SER A 231 -7.02 -48.89 -49.31
C SER A 231 -8.15 -49.91 -49.40
N ALA A 232 -8.91 -49.86 -50.51
CA ALA A 232 -9.92 -50.85 -50.82
C ALA A 232 -9.20 -52.20 -51.07
N SER A 233 -9.29 -53.10 -50.14
CA SER A 233 -8.89 -54.49 -50.35
C SER A 233 -9.88 -55.09 -51.35
N SER A 234 -9.42 -55.22 -52.62
CA SER A 234 -10.10 -56.00 -53.64
C SER A 234 -10.29 -57.42 -53.16
N GLY A 235 -11.50 -57.80 -52.86
CA GLY A 235 -11.86 -59.16 -52.54
C GLY A 235 -11.68 -60.01 -53.76
N VAL A 236 -10.75 -60.95 -53.65
CA VAL A 236 -10.65 -62.09 -54.61
C VAL A 236 -11.84 -63.03 -54.29
N GLY A 237 -12.81 -63.04 -55.19
CA GLY A 237 -13.90 -64.01 -55.20
C GLY A 237 -13.39 -65.36 -55.58
N SER A 238 -13.55 -66.33 -54.70
CA SER A 238 -13.46 -67.76 -54.98
C SER A 238 -14.68 -68.19 -55.77
N THR A 239 -14.41 -68.68 -56.98
CA THR A 239 -15.42 -69.40 -57.78
C THR A 239 -15.13 -70.90 -57.73
N PRO A 240 -16.13 -71.76 -57.54
CA PRO A 240 -15.95 -73.22 -57.41
C PRO A 240 -15.75 -73.90 -58.78
N ALA A 241 -15.07 -75.03 -58.72
CA ALA A 241 -14.80 -75.95 -59.79
C ALA A 241 -16.06 -76.68 -60.34
N SER A 242 -16.13 -76.84 -61.62
CA SER A 242 -16.84 -77.94 -62.31
C SER A 242 -16.29 -78.00 -63.72
N GLU A 243 -15.50 -78.98 -64.02
CA GLU A 243 -15.79 -80.27 -64.64
C GLU A 243 -15.79 -80.28 -66.19
N TYR A 244 -15.04 -81.24 -66.68
CA TYR A 244 -15.19 -82.05 -67.86
C TYR A 244 -14.40 -81.71 -69.10
N ALA A 245 -13.40 -82.59 -69.30
CA ALA A 245 -13.14 -83.55 -70.35
C ALA A 245 -12.93 -82.97 -71.75
N ASP A 246 -11.91 -83.43 -72.21
CA ASP A 246 -11.65 -84.32 -73.34
C ASP A 246 -10.71 -83.78 -74.42
N ARG A 247 -9.71 -84.58 -74.64
CA ARG A 247 -8.75 -84.83 -75.71
C ARG A 247 -9.19 -84.46 -77.13
N PRO A 248 -8.29 -84.68 -78.16
CA PRO A 248 -6.85 -84.83 -78.23
C PRO A 248 -6.21 -84.13 -79.47
N ASP A 249 -4.90 -84.29 -79.51
CA ASP A 249 -4.06 -84.58 -80.67
C ASP A 249 -3.56 -83.49 -81.61
N GLN A 250 -2.27 -83.70 -81.87
CA GLN A 250 -1.50 -83.46 -83.09
C GLN A 250 -0.90 -82.05 -83.23
N GLU A 251 0.25 -81.85 -83.59
CA GLU A 251 1.37 -82.61 -84.13
C GLU A 251 2.56 -81.66 -84.25
N LEU A 252 3.75 -82.10 -84.01
CA LEU A 252 5.00 -81.51 -84.44
C LEU A 252 5.13 -81.62 -85.96
N PRO A 253 6.17 -81.14 -86.58
CA PRO A 253 7.26 -80.19 -86.44
C PRO A 253 7.50 -79.39 -87.75
N PRO A 254 8.64 -79.11 -88.22
CA PRO A 254 9.87 -78.51 -87.67
C PRO A 254 10.28 -77.24 -88.46
N ASP A 255 11.16 -76.49 -87.97
CA ASP A 255 12.50 -76.13 -88.36
C ASP A 255 13.08 -75.13 -87.39
#